data_af66e8e8a9cedf5dc4fbf7dfc37979a2
#
_entry.id   af66e8e8a9cedf5dc4fbf7dfc37979a2
#
_cell.length_a   1.000
_cell.length_b   1.000
_cell.length_c   1.000
_cell.angle_alpha   90.00
_cell.angle_beta   90.00
_cell.angle_gamma   90.00
#
_symmetry.space_group_name_H-M   'P 1'
#
loop_
_entity.id
_entity.type
_entity.pdbx_description
1 polymer ?
#
loop_
_entity_poly.entity_id
_entity_poly.type
_entity_poly.pdbx_seq_one_letter_code
_entity_poly.pdbx_strand_id
1 'polypeptide(L)'
;LRDVKETRYDDYFDLELFSCGGQEVLADLGAFTGDTFLSYVKNYGCLSYRRYYAYEITAESFQALSQATSPYPRVVLRRKGAGEGPGTMVLHTGAADSANTLSSGGDQSAETIETAALDDDIREPLTLIKMDIEGAEQAALRGCSRHIREDRPKLALSVYHNFEDLWKL
;
A
#
# COMPACT_ATOMS: atom_id res chain seq x y z
N LEU A 1 19.94 -25.39 14.69
CA LEU A 1 18.72 -24.63 14.36
C LEU A 1 18.23 -24.06 15.68
N ARG A 2 18.54 -22.80 15.94
CA ARG A 2 17.96 -22.05 17.06
C ARG A 2 16.49 -21.87 16.77
N ASP A 3 15.65 -22.07 17.78
CA ASP A 3 14.21 -21.84 17.73
C ASP A 3 13.92 -20.54 17.02
N VAL A 4 13.31 -20.64 15.84
CA VAL A 4 12.63 -19.51 15.21
C VAL A 4 11.44 -19.25 16.13
N LYS A 5 11.59 -18.31 17.07
CA LYS A 5 10.45 -17.81 17.81
C LYS A 5 9.49 -17.28 16.74
N GLU A 6 8.25 -17.79 16.74
CA GLU A 6 7.14 -17.10 16.12
C GLU A 6 7.01 -15.74 16.82
N THR A 7 7.79 -14.79 16.36
CA THR A 7 7.48 -13.40 16.62
C THR A 7 6.23 -13.14 15.78
N ARG A 8 5.11 -12.89 16.44
CA ARG A 8 3.97 -12.23 15.81
C ARG A 8 4.49 -10.86 15.38
N TYR A 9 4.91 -10.77 14.13
CA TYR A 9 5.17 -9.50 13.51
C TYR A 9 3.83 -8.76 13.48
N ASP A 10 3.74 -7.63 14.16
CA ASP A 10 2.68 -6.66 13.94
C ASP A 10 2.99 -6.06 12.55
N ASP A 11 2.47 -6.71 11.52
CA ASP A 11 2.49 -6.40 10.11
C ASP A 11 3.30 -5.15 9.73
N TYR A 12 4.42 -5.29 9.01
CA TYR A 12 5.30 -4.23 8.50
C TYR A 12 6.07 -3.39 9.53
N PHE A 13 5.74 -3.40 10.83
CA PHE A 13 6.36 -2.54 11.83
C PHE A 13 7.13 -3.32 12.87
N ASP A 14 8.28 -3.85 12.48
CA ASP A 14 9.31 -4.31 13.41
C ASP A 14 10.02 -3.10 14.00
N LEU A 15 9.76 -2.80 15.28
CA LEU A 15 10.30 -1.63 15.98
C LEU A 15 11.83 -1.62 16.08
N GLU A 16 12.49 -2.77 15.95
CA GLU A 16 13.95 -2.87 15.96
C GLU A 16 14.55 -2.51 14.58
N LEU A 17 13.89 -2.91 13.49
CA LEU A 17 14.34 -2.67 12.13
C LEU A 17 13.72 -1.41 11.51
N PHE A 18 12.55 -1.02 11.96
CA PHE A 18 11.70 -0.02 11.33
C PHE A 18 11.31 1.09 12.32
N SER A 19 12.27 1.92 12.70
CA SER A 19 11.97 3.05 13.60
C SER A 19 11.29 4.19 12.84
N CYS A 20 10.17 4.66 13.36
CA CYS A 20 9.44 5.83 12.86
C CYS A 20 9.67 7.04 13.77
N GLY A 21 10.01 8.17 13.17
CA GLY A 21 10.45 9.37 13.88
C GLY A 21 9.35 10.30 14.40
N GLY A 22 8.08 9.90 14.33
CA GLY A 22 6.96 10.68 14.86
C GLY A 22 6.43 11.82 13.97
N GLN A 23 6.96 11.99 12.77
CA GLN A 23 6.51 12.98 11.76
C GLN A 23 6.46 12.34 10.35
N GLU A 24 6.09 11.07 10.31
CA GLU A 24 6.11 10.32 9.07
C GLU A 24 5.06 10.84 8.07
N VAL A 25 5.44 10.89 6.81
CA VAL A 25 4.54 10.99 5.67
C VAL A 25 4.50 9.62 5.00
N LEU A 26 3.39 8.93 5.20
CA LEU A 26 3.22 7.54 4.76
C LEU A 26 2.44 7.47 3.46
N ALA A 27 2.90 6.66 2.53
CA ALA A 27 2.12 6.19 1.38
C ALA A 27 1.90 4.68 1.53
N ASP A 28 0.65 4.26 1.60
CA ASP A 28 0.21 2.88 1.75
C ASP A 28 -0.52 2.45 0.47
N LEU A 29 0.15 1.64 -0.32
CA LEU A 29 -0.36 1.12 -1.58
C LEU A 29 -0.91 -0.28 -1.36
N GLY A 30 -2.20 -0.46 -1.61
CA GLY A 30 -2.97 -1.62 -1.16
C GLY A 30 -3.32 -1.48 0.33
N ALA A 31 -3.99 -0.38 0.68
CA ALA A 31 -4.31 -0.07 2.08
C ALA A 31 -5.44 -0.93 2.66
N PHE A 32 -6.10 -1.74 1.81
CA PHE A 32 -7.15 -2.67 2.17
C PHE A 32 -8.19 -2.02 3.08
N THR A 33 -8.39 -2.52 4.29
CA THR A 33 -9.35 -1.97 5.26
C THR A 33 -8.73 -0.96 6.24
N GLY A 34 -7.44 -0.60 6.05
CA GLY A 34 -6.70 0.32 6.91
C GLY A 34 -5.95 -0.35 8.05
N ASP A 35 -5.80 -1.65 8.03
CA ASP A 35 -5.12 -2.47 9.04
C ASP A 35 -3.66 -2.05 9.25
N THR A 36 -2.92 -1.79 8.16
CA THR A 36 -1.55 -1.25 8.21
C THR A 36 -1.49 0.08 8.97
N PHE A 37 -2.39 1.01 8.67
CA PHE A 37 -2.44 2.30 9.35
C PHE A 37 -2.82 2.18 10.82
N LEU A 38 -3.80 1.34 11.14
CA LEU A 38 -4.20 1.10 12.52
C LEU A 38 -3.08 0.43 13.33
N SER A 39 -2.34 -0.50 12.72
CA SER A 39 -1.13 -1.07 13.31
C SER A 39 -0.06 -0.01 13.55
N TYR A 40 0.18 0.88 12.57
CA TYR A 40 1.09 2.02 12.74
C TYR A 40 0.69 2.89 13.93
N VAL A 41 -0.57 3.31 14.02
CA VAL A 41 -1.09 4.16 15.10
C VAL A 41 -0.99 3.46 16.46
N LYS A 42 -1.26 2.16 16.50
CA LYS A 42 -1.12 1.35 17.72
C LYS A 42 0.32 1.33 18.24
N ASN A 43 1.30 1.20 17.34
CA ASN A 43 2.70 1.06 17.71
C ASN A 43 3.40 2.41 17.99
N TYR A 44 3.07 3.45 17.22
CA TYR A 44 3.74 4.75 17.29
C TYR A 44 2.88 5.89 17.85
N GLY A 45 1.57 5.69 17.98
CA GLY A 45 0.62 6.70 18.46
C GLY A 45 -0.06 7.51 17.37
N CYS A 46 -1.27 7.98 17.67
CA CYS A 46 -2.14 8.68 16.70
C CYS A 46 -1.66 10.06 16.24
N LEU A 47 -0.63 10.60 16.86
CA LEU A 47 -0.02 11.87 16.47
C LEU A 47 1.37 11.71 15.84
N SER A 48 1.84 10.49 15.66
CA SER A 48 3.19 10.17 15.18
C SER A 48 3.36 10.28 13.66
N TYR A 49 2.33 10.68 12.93
CA TYR A 49 2.41 10.94 11.49
C TYR A 49 2.01 12.36 11.15
N ARG A 50 2.64 12.90 10.11
CA ARG A 50 2.31 14.20 9.52
C ARG A 50 1.20 14.07 8.49
N ARG A 51 1.22 13.00 7.68
CA ARG A 51 0.20 12.67 6.68
C ARG A 51 0.19 11.19 6.34
N TYR A 52 -0.99 10.68 6.05
CA TYR A 52 -1.18 9.33 5.56
C TYR A 52 -1.93 9.37 4.23
N TYR A 53 -1.31 8.84 3.19
CA TYR A 53 -1.89 8.62 1.87
C TYR A 53 -2.20 7.15 1.70
N ALA A 54 -3.45 6.81 1.42
CA ALA A 54 -3.89 5.44 1.25
C ALA A 54 -4.49 5.23 -0.15
N TYR A 55 -3.99 4.21 -0.84
CA TYR A 55 -4.48 3.79 -2.15
C TYR A 55 -5.13 2.42 -2.03
N GLU A 56 -6.38 2.33 -2.45
CA GLU A 56 -7.15 1.09 -2.46
C GLU A 56 -8.07 1.10 -3.67
N ILE A 57 -8.13 -0.03 -4.40
CA ILE A 57 -8.86 -0.12 -5.66
C ILE A 57 -10.27 -0.67 -5.51
N THR A 58 -10.50 -1.61 -4.60
CA THR A 58 -11.80 -2.25 -4.42
C THR A 58 -12.77 -1.35 -3.67
N ALA A 59 -14.02 -1.29 -4.11
CA ALA A 59 -15.02 -0.41 -3.51
C ALA A 59 -15.31 -0.76 -2.06
N GLU A 60 -15.40 -2.06 -1.76
CA GLU A 60 -15.71 -2.57 -0.43
C GLU A 60 -14.59 -2.24 0.56
N SER A 61 -13.34 -2.59 0.21
CA SER A 61 -12.18 -2.29 1.07
C SER A 61 -11.98 -0.79 1.24
N PHE A 62 -12.17 0.00 0.17
CA PHE A 62 -12.09 1.46 0.26
C PHE A 62 -13.13 2.07 1.20
N GLN A 63 -14.35 1.52 1.20
CA GLN A 63 -15.39 1.95 2.15
C GLN A 63 -15.00 1.61 3.59
N ALA A 64 -14.52 0.39 3.84
CA ALA A 64 -14.05 -0.03 5.16
C ALA A 64 -12.85 0.83 5.63
N LEU A 65 -11.86 1.05 4.75
CA LEU A 65 -10.73 1.95 4.97
C LEU A 65 -11.19 3.36 5.37
N SER A 66 -12.16 3.92 4.64
CA SER A 66 -12.71 5.25 4.93
C SER A 66 -13.35 5.32 6.30
N GLN A 67 -14.08 4.28 6.69
CA GLN A 67 -14.70 4.19 8.02
C GLN A 67 -13.64 4.05 9.13
N ALA A 68 -12.68 3.15 8.94
CA ALA A 68 -11.63 2.88 9.91
C ALA A 68 -10.73 4.10 10.17
N THR A 69 -10.46 4.88 9.12
CA THR A 69 -9.57 6.05 9.20
C THR A 69 -10.31 7.35 9.53
N SER A 70 -11.64 7.37 9.53
CA SER A 70 -12.44 8.59 9.77
C SER A 70 -12.15 9.33 11.09
N PRO A 71 -11.75 8.66 12.20
CA PRO A 71 -11.41 9.36 13.43
C PRO A 71 -10.05 10.08 13.37
N TYR A 72 -9.24 9.80 12.36
CA TYR A 72 -7.85 10.26 12.30
C TYR A 72 -7.70 11.45 11.36
N PRO A 73 -7.10 12.57 11.81
CA PRO A 73 -6.86 13.74 10.95
C PRO A 73 -5.73 13.46 9.95
N ARG A 74 -5.66 14.26 8.89
CA ARG A 74 -4.54 14.26 7.93
C ARG A 74 -4.40 12.97 7.12
N VAL A 75 -5.51 12.26 6.94
CA VAL A 75 -5.64 11.09 6.07
C VAL A 75 -6.13 11.54 4.70
N VAL A 76 -5.51 11.04 3.65
CA VAL A 76 -5.86 11.29 2.25
C VAL A 76 -6.11 9.95 1.57
N LEU A 77 -7.36 9.69 1.21
CA LEU A 77 -7.78 8.44 0.58
C LEU A 77 -7.84 8.62 -0.95
N ARG A 78 -7.34 7.63 -1.67
CA ARG A 78 -7.34 7.55 -3.12
C ARG A 78 -7.92 6.22 -3.56
N ARG A 79 -9.07 6.23 -4.24
CA ARG A 79 -9.57 5.03 -4.91
C ARG A 79 -8.92 4.90 -6.28
N LYS A 80 -7.61 4.59 -6.28
CA LYS A 80 -6.76 4.49 -7.47
C LYS A 80 -5.77 3.34 -7.31
N GLY A 81 -5.38 2.75 -8.42
CA GLY A 81 -4.22 1.87 -8.48
C GLY A 81 -2.92 2.66 -8.49
N ALA A 82 -1.90 2.18 -7.79
CA ALA A 82 -0.55 2.69 -7.94
C ALA A 82 0.12 2.07 -9.16
N GLY A 83 0.75 2.89 -9.99
CA GLY A 83 1.38 2.45 -11.22
C GLY A 83 2.49 3.39 -11.69
N GLU A 84 3.01 3.14 -12.87
CA GLU A 84 4.10 3.95 -13.46
C GLU A 84 3.64 5.35 -13.87
N GLY A 85 2.35 5.54 -14.11
CA GLY A 85 1.78 6.83 -14.55
C GLY A 85 0.26 6.84 -14.51
N PRO A 86 -0.32 7.96 -14.96
CA PRO A 86 -1.76 8.07 -15.11
C PRO A 86 -2.26 7.12 -16.20
N GLY A 87 -3.35 6.42 -15.91
CA GLY A 87 -3.96 5.46 -16.84
C GLY A 87 -5.19 4.83 -16.22
N THR A 88 -5.56 3.68 -16.75
CA THR A 88 -6.67 2.88 -16.24
C THR A 88 -6.30 1.40 -16.21
N MET A 89 -6.83 0.69 -15.23
CA MET A 89 -6.78 -0.78 -15.14
C MET A 89 -8.19 -1.35 -15.05
N VAL A 90 -8.36 -2.59 -15.45
CA VAL A 90 -9.64 -3.30 -15.31
C VAL A 90 -9.56 -4.22 -14.12
N LEU A 91 -10.42 -3.99 -13.15
CA LEU A 91 -10.59 -4.85 -11.98
C LEU A 91 -11.69 -5.86 -12.27
N HIS A 92 -11.37 -7.14 -12.25
CA HIS A 92 -12.34 -8.23 -12.37
C HIS A 92 -12.80 -8.66 -10.98
N THR A 93 -14.06 -8.38 -10.64
CA THR A 93 -14.65 -8.83 -9.38
C THR A 93 -15.34 -10.18 -9.59
N GLY A 94 -14.78 -11.25 -9.09
CA GLY A 94 -15.33 -12.59 -9.10
C GLY A 94 -15.27 -13.22 -7.71
N ALA A 95 -16.29 -13.97 -7.36
CA ALA A 95 -16.39 -14.63 -6.06
C ALA A 95 -15.27 -15.69 -5.91
N ALA A 96 -14.25 -15.36 -5.19
CA ALA A 96 -13.39 -16.13 -4.31
C ALA A 96 -12.02 -15.48 -4.12
N ASP A 97 -11.75 -15.08 -2.91
CA ASP A 97 -10.44 -14.93 -2.26
C ASP A 97 -9.27 -14.30 -3.03
N SER A 98 -8.91 -13.11 -2.60
CA SER A 98 -7.55 -12.54 -2.48
C SER A 98 -6.53 -12.71 -3.62
N ALA A 99 -6.94 -13.05 -4.83
CA ALA A 99 -6.05 -13.02 -5.99
C ALA A 99 -6.80 -12.44 -7.18
N ASN A 100 -6.59 -11.16 -7.48
CA ASN A 100 -7.02 -10.52 -8.71
C ASN A 100 -6.23 -11.08 -9.90
N THR A 101 -6.42 -12.37 -10.20
CA THR A 101 -5.76 -13.04 -11.31
C THR A 101 -6.63 -12.93 -12.56
N LEU A 102 -6.00 -12.59 -13.67
CA LEU A 102 -6.55 -12.69 -15.02
C LEU A 102 -7.04 -14.11 -15.31
N SER A 103 -8.30 -14.40 -15.09
CA SER A 103 -8.91 -15.65 -15.55
C SER A 103 -10.08 -15.38 -16.47
N SER A 104 -9.95 -15.89 -17.67
CA SER A 104 -10.98 -15.91 -18.70
C SER A 104 -12.09 -16.92 -18.35
N GLY A 105 -13.31 -16.44 -18.16
CA GLY A 105 -14.51 -17.28 -18.23
C GLY A 105 -15.51 -17.11 -17.10
N GLY A 106 -16.65 -16.50 -17.40
CA GLY A 106 -17.82 -16.41 -16.57
C GLY A 106 -18.18 -14.98 -16.19
N ASP A 107 -19.45 -14.67 -16.15
CA ASP A 107 -20.10 -13.38 -15.90
C ASP A 107 -19.45 -12.59 -14.75
N GLN A 108 -18.38 -11.85 -15.04
CA GLN A 108 -17.63 -11.02 -14.09
C GLN A 108 -17.95 -9.57 -14.39
N SER A 109 -18.42 -8.85 -13.40
CA SER A 109 -18.50 -7.40 -13.54
C SER A 109 -17.08 -6.83 -13.56
N ALA A 110 -16.73 -6.17 -14.65
CA ALA A 110 -15.44 -5.49 -14.81
C ALA A 110 -15.62 -4.03 -14.43
N GLU A 111 -14.82 -3.54 -13.49
CA GLU A 111 -14.78 -2.14 -13.11
C GLU A 111 -13.48 -1.51 -13.60
N THR A 112 -13.58 -0.30 -14.18
CA THR A 112 -12.40 0.46 -14.59
C THR A 112 -11.92 1.35 -13.45
N ILE A 113 -10.67 1.18 -13.04
CA ILE A 113 -10.02 1.93 -11.96
C ILE A 113 -8.95 2.83 -12.55
N GLU A 114 -8.90 4.09 -12.14
CA GLU A 114 -7.80 4.99 -12.48
C GLU A 114 -6.50 4.55 -11.83
N THR A 115 -5.36 4.76 -12.51
CA THR A 115 -4.03 4.59 -11.95
C THR A 115 -3.29 5.92 -11.85
N ALA A 116 -2.35 6.01 -10.92
CA ALA A 116 -1.51 7.18 -10.73
C ALA A 116 -0.08 6.78 -10.37
N ALA A 117 0.89 7.59 -10.81
CA ALA A 117 2.23 7.57 -10.26
C ALA A 117 2.24 8.38 -8.95
N LEU A 118 2.92 7.88 -7.92
CA LEU A 118 3.07 8.64 -6.66
C LEU A 118 3.81 9.96 -6.89
N ASP A 119 4.79 9.95 -7.80
CA ASP A 119 5.58 11.13 -8.15
C ASP A 119 4.73 12.30 -8.67
N ASP A 120 3.57 12.00 -9.26
CA ASP A 120 2.62 12.98 -9.78
C ASP A 120 1.52 13.35 -8.76
N ASP A 121 1.04 12.38 -8.00
CA ASP A 121 -0.11 12.55 -7.10
C ASP A 121 0.29 13.13 -5.72
N ILE A 122 1.54 12.91 -5.27
CA ILE A 122 2.06 13.38 -3.98
C ILE A 122 3.21 14.37 -4.21
N ARG A 123 3.09 15.57 -3.65
CA ARG A 123 4.09 16.65 -3.81
C ARG A 123 4.99 16.84 -2.59
N GLU A 124 4.54 16.43 -1.42
CA GLU A 124 5.36 16.52 -0.21
C GLU A 124 6.31 15.31 -0.09
N PRO A 125 7.47 15.48 0.54
CA PRO A 125 8.43 14.38 0.71
C PRO A 125 7.82 13.20 1.48
N LEU A 126 8.02 11.99 0.97
CA LEU A 126 7.62 10.75 1.61
C LEU A 126 8.73 10.21 2.52
N THR A 127 8.36 9.68 3.68
CA THR A 127 9.29 9.07 4.63
C THR A 127 9.11 7.57 4.77
N LEU A 128 7.95 7.06 4.35
CA LEU A 128 7.62 5.65 4.37
C LEU A 128 6.69 5.32 3.19
N ILE A 129 7.02 4.27 2.44
CA ILE A 129 6.17 3.69 1.39
C ILE A 129 5.99 2.21 1.69
N LYS A 130 4.74 1.76 1.85
CA LYS A 130 4.38 0.35 1.90
C LYS A 130 3.71 -0.02 0.58
N MET A 131 4.04 -1.19 0.05
CA MET A 131 3.43 -1.75 -1.16
C MET A 131 3.05 -3.21 -0.93
N ASP A 132 1.77 -3.49 -1.09
CA ASP A 132 1.17 -4.82 -1.11
C ASP A 132 0.00 -4.76 -2.09
N ILE A 133 0.31 -4.87 -3.39
CA ILE A 133 -0.57 -4.51 -4.52
C ILE A 133 -0.65 -5.60 -5.59
N GLU A 134 -0.56 -6.85 -5.12
CA GLU A 134 -0.90 -8.04 -5.90
C GLU A 134 -0.13 -8.15 -7.24
N GLY A 135 1.17 -7.80 -7.21
CA GLY A 135 2.09 -7.95 -8.35
C GLY A 135 2.29 -6.70 -9.20
N ALA A 136 1.72 -5.55 -8.82
CA ALA A 136 1.95 -4.26 -9.48
C ALA A 136 3.16 -3.48 -8.90
N GLU A 137 3.90 -4.06 -7.96
CA GLU A 137 4.99 -3.39 -7.20
C GLU A 137 6.04 -2.79 -8.13
N GLN A 138 6.45 -3.52 -9.19
CA GLN A 138 7.46 -3.01 -10.13
C GLN A 138 7.00 -1.74 -10.86
N ALA A 139 5.73 -1.70 -11.29
CA ALA A 139 5.17 -0.52 -11.94
C ALA A 139 5.04 0.65 -10.96
N ALA A 140 4.58 0.39 -9.73
CA ALA A 140 4.47 1.39 -8.69
C ALA A 140 5.84 1.95 -8.27
N LEU A 141 6.89 1.11 -8.18
CA LEU A 141 8.26 1.56 -7.93
C LEU A 141 8.79 2.50 -9.01
N ARG A 142 8.49 2.23 -10.29
CA ARG A 142 8.82 3.17 -11.38
C ARG A 142 8.08 4.50 -11.21
N GLY A 143 6.80 4.45 -10.81
CA GLY A 143 5.96 5.62 -10.58
C GLY A 143 6.27 6.41 -9.30
N CYS A 144 7.15 5.92 -8.44
CA CYS A 144 7.64 6.63 -7.25
C CYS A 144 9.17 6.84 -7.26
N SER A 145 9.78 6.73 -8.43
CA SER A 145 11.24 6.78 -8.58
C SER A 145 11.88 8.10 -8.14
N ARG A 146 11.17 9.22 -8.26
CA ARG A 146 11.60 10.52 -7.75
C ARG A 146 11.62 10.52 -6.22
N HIS A 147 10.51 10.11 -5.59
CA HIS A 147 10.44 10.00 -4.13
C HIS A 147 11.54 9.09 -3.57
N ILE A 148 11.76 7.92 -4.19
CA ILE A 148 12.82 7.00 -3.75
C ILE A 148 14.20 7.65 -3.80
N ARG A 149 14.52 8.37 -4.88
CA ARG A 149 15.85 8.99 -5.06
C ARG A 149 16.07 10.23 -4.22
N GLU A 150 15.06 11.09 -4.12
CA GLU A 150 15.16 12.41 -3.50
C GLU A 150 14.83 12.36 -2.00
N ASP A 151 13.72 11.71 -1.64
CA ASP A 151 13.22 11.68 -0.27
C ASP A 151 13.83 10.54 0.55
N ARG A 152 14.26 9.45 -0.12
CA ARG A 152 14.84 8.24 0.49
C ARG A 152 13.96 7.65 1.58
N PRO A 153 12.68 7.36 1.28
CA PRO A 153 11.76 6.79 2.23
C PRO A 153 12.19 5.40 2.67
N LYS A 154 11.74 4.98 3.82
CA LYS A 154 11.74 3.57 4.19
C LYS A 154 10.78 2.83 3.26
N LEU A 155 11.15 1.63 2.83
CA LEU A 155 10.33 0.80 1.94
C LEU A 155 9.92 -0.49 2.65
N ALA A 156 8.62 -0.78 2.65
CA ALA A 156 8.04 -2.04 3.09
C ALA A 156 7.32 -2.66 1.89
N LEU A 157 7.94 -3.66 1.27
CA LEU A 157 7.47 -4.24 0.01
C LEU A 157 7.10 -5.70 0.19
N SER A 158 5.92 -6.09 -0.31
CA SER A 158 5.54 -7.48 -0.46
C SER A 158 6.23 -8.06 -1.71
N VAL A 159 7.05 -9.09 -1.52
CA VAL A 159 7.90 -9.69 -2.57
C VAL A 159 7.50 -11.12 -2.89
N TYR A 160 6.22 -11.46 -2.74
CA TYR A 160 5.72 -12.82 -2.86
C TYR A 160 4.63 -13.00 -3.94
N HIS A 161 4.21 -11.92 -4.60
CA HIS A 161 3.14 -12.00 -5.60
C HIS A 161 3.63 -12.56 -6.94
N ASN A 162 4.87 -12.24 -7.33
CA ASN A 162 5.50 -12.81 -8.51
C ASN A 162 6.78 -13.56 -8.14
N PHE A 163 7.04 -14.66 -8.82
CA PHE A 163 8.24 -15.46 -8.57
C PHE A 163 9.55 -14.66 -8.72
N GLU A 164 9.53 -13.61 -9.54
CA GLU A 164 10.69 -12.79 -9.85
C GLU A 164 10.86 -11.57 -8.92
N ASP A 165 9.89 -11.27 -8.05
CA ASP A 165 9.92 -10.07 -7.20
C ASP A 165 11.12 -10.07 -6.26
N LEU A 166 11.54 -11.24 -5.78
CA LEU A 166 12.66 -11.38 -4.86
C LEU A 166 14.00 -10.83 -5.39
N TRP A 167 14.16 -10.72 -6.72
CA TRP A 167 15.40 -10.21 -7.34
C TRP A 167 15.19 -9.12 -8.39
N LYS A 168 13.95 -8.72 -8.65
CA LYS A 168 13.63 -7.63 -9.58
C LYS A 168 13.15 -6.35 -8.90
N LEU A 169 12.68 -6.44 -7.65
CA LEU A 169 12.36 -5.32 -6.77
C LEU A 169 13.57 -4.97 -5.93
#